data_b01651edf0e987b401e37a322144bf38
#
_entry.id   b01651edf0e987b401e37a322144bf38
#
_cell.length_a   1.000
_cell.length_b   1.000
_cell.length_c   1.000
_cell.angle_alpha   90.00
_cell.angle_beta   90.00
_cell.angle_gamma   90.00
#
_symmetry.space_group_name_H-M   'P 1'
#
loop_
_entity.id
_entity.type
_entity.pdbx_description
1 polymer ?
#
loop_
_entity_poly.entity_id
_entity_poly.type
_entity_poly.pdbx_seq_one_letter_code
_entity_poly.pdbx_strand_id
1 'polypeptide(L)'
;MKLFSKLRRISARLKAICTRKPNCVTIAIYCDGGVGDGLVHLNYAKKLKEYTGDNVEIDFYFKPKITLKLYHPEDNYLHGSFAKSDLDQNFYGYDLILRMKERLPMIWHADWSRLQALNPKLVELARHYQSYSKRFSFFYDHSPRVDGFSQFLAMIQNGNRITQPDVGHKLGITGLDLKIRTQNDEKILKSFNLESGRFITFNRSVDNTSEYKDSTKLWPKRHYLELWEKVHDVHPNTKLVYIGPEAEDYVPDGILNLSGRTSFEELLVLLKHAKLHIGPEGGMIHMRHALCGLPSCVLFGPTSIAFYGYSENYNLETEDVCISSCEWLVQHWQSICLKTDEEVCKKLQALSPDTVFDVIEPHL
;
A
#
# COMPACT_ATOMS: atom_id res chain seq x y z
N MET A 1 -10.63 8.00 40.75
CA MET A 1 -10.08 7.50 39.51
C MET A 1 -9.91 8.60 38.42
N LYS A 2 -10.93 9.39 38.09
CA LYS A 2 -10.82 10.43 37.00
C LYS A 2 -9.75 11.52 37.25
N LEU A 3 -9.52 11.95 38.51
CA LEU A 3 -8.53 12.98 38.82
C LEU A 3 -7.07 12.49 38.61
N PHE A 4 -6.77 11.26 39.06
CA PHE A 4 -5.44 10.66 38.88
C PHE A 4 -5.08 10.42 37.39
N SER A 5 -6.06 10.03 36.56
CA SER A 5 -5.82 9.89 35.12
C SER A 5 -5.57 11.24 34.45
N LYS A 6 -6.25 12.31 34.88
CA LYS A 6 -6.04 13.67 34.38
C LYS A 6 -4.65 14.22 34.79
N LEU A 7 -4.23 13.99 36.01
CA LEU A 7 -2.89 14.39 36.48
C LEU A 7 -1.76 13.64 35.77
N ARG A 8 -1.91 12.33 35.52
CA ARG A 8 -0.95 11.54 34.74
C ARG A 8 -0.85 12.06 33.30
N ARG A 9 -1.97 12.41 32.66
CA ARG A 9 -1.95 13.03 31.30
C ARG A 9 -1.25 14.38 31.28
N ILE A 10 -1.48 15.23 32.28
CA ILE A 10 -0.80 16.54 32.40
C ILE A 10 0.69 16.34 32.58
N SER A 11 1.11 15.43 33.47
CA SER A 11 2.54 15.14 33.71
C SER A 11 3.22 14.59 32.45
N ALA A 12 2.58 13.65 31.74
CA ALA A 12 3.10 13.11 30.47
C ALA A 12 3.23 14.20 29.40
N ARG A 13 2.24 15.11 29.31
CA ARG A 13 2.26 16.25 28.38
C ARG A 13 3.40 17.20 28.70
N LEU A 14 3.59 17.57 29.96
CA LEU A 14 4.69 18.46 30.35
C LEU A 14 6.05 17.82 30.08
N LYS A 15 6.22 16.56 30.42
CA LYS A 15 7.46 15.82 30.13
C LYS A 15 7.76 15.77 28.63
N ALA A 16 6.77 15.45 27.82
CA ALA A 16 6.91 15.39 26.36
C ALA A 16 7.27 16.76 25.77
N ILE A 17 6.66 17.85 26.24
CA ILE A 17 6.99 19.20 25.80
C ILE A 17 8.43 19.58 26.18
N CYS A 18 8.88 19.21 27.38
CA CYS A 18 10.24 19.52 27.86
C CYS A 18 11.34 18.72 27.13
N THR A 19 10.99 17.62 26.45
CA THR A 19 11.95 16.80 25.70
C THR A 19 12.07 17.20 24.23
N ARG A 20 11.25 18.13 23.73
CA ARG A 20 11.31 18.60 22.33
C ARG A 20 12.61 19.32 22.04
N LYS A 21 13.21 19.04 20.90
CA LYS A 21 14.41 19.74 20.42
C LYS A 21 14.09 21.20 20.14
N PRO A 22 14.88 22.17 20.62
CA PRO A 22 14.53 23.60 20.54
C PRO A 22 14.41 24.12 19.10
N ASN A 23 15.26 23.66 18.18
CA ASN A 23 15.35 24.16 16.80
C ASN A 23 14.87 23.16 15.74
N CYS A 24 14.10 22.16 16.13
CA CYS A 24 13.63 21.10 15.23
C CYS A 24 12.13 20.90 15.39
N VAL A 25 11.42 20.79 14.29
CA VAL A 25 10.02 20.42 14.25
C VAL A 25 9.90 18.89 14.20
N THR A 26 9.04 18.34 15.02
CA THR A 26 8.78 16.90 15.07
C THR A 26 7.39 16.59 14.51
N ILE A 27 7.34 15.70 13.52
CA ILE A 27 6.12 15.28 12.83
C ILE A 27 5.90 13.78 13.06
N ALA A 28 4.69 13.41 13.45
CA ALA A 28 4.24 12.02 13.37
C ALA A 28 3.32 11.82 12.16
N ILE A 29 3.60 10.78 11.35
CA ILE A 29 2.70 10.31 10.30
C ILE A 29 2.12 8.96 10.74
N TYR A 30 0.81 8.96 10.99
CA TYR A 30 0.07 7.75 11.34
C TYR A 30 -0.55 7.15 10.09
N CYS A 31 -0.08 5.97 9.69
CA CYS A 31 -0.51 5.28 8.49
C CYS A 31 -1.56 4.22 8.83
N ASP A 32 -2.80 4.39 8.35
CA ASP A 32 -3.81 3.34 8.28
C ASP A 32 -3.68 2.57 6.96
N GLY A 33 -4.06 1.28 6.95
CA GLY A 33 -4.08 0.45 5.76
C GLY A 33 -3.05 -0.68 5.72
N GLY A 34 -2.91 -1.31 4.56
CA GLY A 34 -2.03 -2.43 4.28
C GLY A 34 -0.60 -2.02 3.91
N VAL A 35 0.18 -2.97 3.40
CA VAL A 35 1.60 -2.73 3.02
C VAL A 35 1.70 -1.77 1.84
N GLY A 36 0.81 -1.88 0.86
CA GLY A 36 0.75 -0.95 -0.29
C GLY A 36 0.50 0.49 0.16
N ASP A 37 -0.41 0.69 1.12
CA ASP A 37 -0.67 2.00 1.72
C ASP A 37 0.56 2.53 2.46
N GLY A 38 1.23 1.66 3.22
CA GLY A 38 2.48 2.01 3.90
C GLY A 38 3.53 2.54 2.94
N LEU A 39 3.68 1.91 1.77
CA LEU A 39 4.65 2.34 0.75
C LEU A 39 4.30 3.72 0.16
N VAL A 40 3.03 3.95 -0.17
CA VAL A 40 2.57 5.25 -0.67
C VAL A 40 2.77 6.36 0.37
N HIS A 41 2.49 6.07 1.64
CA HIS A 41 2.68 7.04 2.72
C HIS A 41 4.17 7.26 3.07
N LEU A 42 5.04 6.28 2.87
CA LEU A 42 6.50 6.49 2.94
C LEU A 42 6.98 7.43 1.83
N ASN A 43 6.45 7.27 0.61
CA ASN A 43 6.72 8.20 -0.49
C ASN A 43 6.27 9.63 -0.14
N TYR A 44 5.08 9.75 0.43
CA TYR A 44 4.59 11.03 0.95
C TYR A 44 5.52 11.60 2.04
N ALA A 45 5.98 10.79 3.00
CA ALA A 45 6.89 11.24 4.06
C ALA A 45 8.22 11.76 3.49
N LYS A 46 8.77 11.08 2.46
CA LYS A 46 9.95 11.52 1.72
C LYS A 46 9.73 12.89 1.09
N LYS A 47 8.64 13.07 0.35
CA LYS A 47 8.31 14.36 -0.28
C LYS A 47 8.03 15.46 0.74
N LEU A 48 7.40 15.13 1.86
CA LEU A 48 7.20 16.07 2.96
C LEU A 48 8.55 16.53 3.55
N LYS A 49 9.51 15.62 3.74
CA LYS A 49 10.86 15.95 4.20
C LYS A 49 11.59 16.84 3.21
N GLU A 50 11.55 16.53 1.91
CA GLU A 50 12.12 17.35 0.84
C GLU A 50 11.51 18.76 0.82
N TYR A 51 10.19 18.86 0.99
CA TYR A 51 9.47 20.15 1.02
C TYR A 51 9.81 21.00 2.24
N THR A 52 9.94 20.38 3.43
CA THR A 52 10.09 21.08 4.71
C THR A 52 11.52 21.37 5.10
N GLY A 53 12.49 20.60 4.58
CA GLY A 53 13.93 20.80 4.83
C GLY A 53 14.45 20.10 6.08
N ASP A 54 15.70 20.44 6.46
CA ASP A 54 16.48 19.65 7.42
C ASP A 54 16.05 19.82 8.88
N ASN A 55 15.43 20.94 9.23
CA ASN A 55 14.96 21.20 10.59
C ASN A 55 13.67 20.48 10.97
N VAL A 56 13.32 19.42 10.24
CA VAL A 56 12.13 18.60 10.47
C VAL A 56 12.53 17.15 10.67
N GLU A 57 12.04 16.52 11.73
CA GLU A 57 12.14 15.08 11.99
C GLU A 57 10.78 14.44 11.81
N ILE A 58 10.74 13.34 11.06
CA ILE A 58 9.49 12.61 10.75
C ILE A 58 9.56 11.22 11.36
N ASP A 59 8.60 10.91 12.22
CA ASP A 59 8.38 9.59 12.78
C ASP A 59 7.17 8.92 12.10
N PHE A 60 7.34 7.66 11.70
CA PHE A 60 6.33 6.93 10.94
C PHE A 60 5.69 5.82 11.78
N TYR A 61 4.40 5.92 12.00
CA TYR A 61 3.60 5.00 12.80
C TYR A 61 2.83 4.02 11.91
N PHE A 62 3.37 2.80 11.80
CA PHE A 62 2.79 1.73 10.97
C PHE A 62 3.14 0.34 11.52
N LYS A 63 3.77 -0.48 10.73
CA LYS A 63 4.32 -1.82 11.05
C LYS A 63 5.85 -1.70 11.04
N PRO A 64 6.52 -1.48 12.19
CA PRO A 64 7.93 -1.06 12.20
C PRO A 64 8.87 -2.05 11.50
N LYS A 65 8.65 -3.37 11.68
CA LYS A 65 9.47 -4.39 11.01
C LYS A 65 9.34 -4.35 9.47
N ILE A 66 8.16 -4.01 8.96
CA ILE A 66 7.91 -3.85 7.53
C ILE A 66 8.49 -2.52 7.05
N THR A 67 8.25 -1.44 7.78
CA THR A 67 8.79 -0.11 7.44
C THR A 67 10.30 -0.15 7.23
N LEU A 68 11.03 -0.81 8.15
CA LEU A 68 12.50 -0.93 8.06
C LEU A 68 12.99 -1.77 6.87
N LYS A 69 12.12 -2.53 6.21
CA LYS A 69 12.43 -3.24 4.96
C LYS A 69 12.06 -2.44 3.71
N LEU A 70 11.07 -1.56 3.83
CA LEU A 70 10.65 -0.66 2.74
C LEU A 70 11.46 0.64 2.70
N TYR A 71 11.97 1.08 3.84
CA TYR A 71 12.76 2.28 4.03
C TYR A 71 14.23 1.91 4.26
N HIS A 72 15.13 2.60 3.58
CA HIS A 72 16.56 2.44 3.82
C HIS A 72 17.08 3.60 4.69
N PRO A 73 17.77 3.32 5.83
CA PRO A 73 18.24 4.37 6.75
C PRO A 73 19.13 5.44 6.10
N GLU A 74 19.89 5.08 5.06
CA GLU A 74 20.72 6.04 4.30
C GLU A 74 19.91 7.11 3.56
N ASP A 75 18.62 6.85 3.30
CA ASP A 75 17.74 7.81 2.62
C ASP A 75 17.34 8.98 3.55
N ASN A 76 17.53 8.83 4.85
CA ASN A 76 17.48 9.86 5.92
C ASN A 76 16.25 10.79 5.95
N TYR A 77 15.12 10.34 5.42
CA TYR A 77 13.87 11.12 5.50
C TYR A 77 12.99 10.75 6.70
N LEU A 78 13.24 9.62 7.37
CA LEU A 78 12.61 9.26 8.64
C LEU A 78 13.62 9.36 9.78
N HIS A 79 13.16 9.90 10.93
CA HIS A 79 13.86 9.86 12.19
C HIS A 79 13.61 8.54 12.93
N GLY A 80 12.36 8.02 12.89
CA GLY A 80 11.99 6.77 13.53
C GLY A 80 10.80 6.06 12.89
N SER A 81 10.65 4.77 13.25
CA SER A 81 9.51 3.94 12.88
C SER A 81 8.98 3.20 14.09
N PHE A 82 7.67 3.32 14.34
CA PHE A 82 7.00 2.89 15.55
C PHE A 82 5.74 2.09 15.23
N ALA A 83 5.30 1.27 16.21
CA ALA A 83 3.99 0.64 16.13
C ALA A 83 2.87 1.68 16.29
N LYS A 84 1.73 1.45 15.65
CA LYS A 84 0.56 2.35 15.75
C LYS A 84 0.12 2.59 17.19
N SER A 85 0.19 1.55 18.05
CA SER A 85 -0.16 1.61 19.48
C SER A 85 0.70 2.56 20.30
N ASP A 86 1.90 2.90 19.82
CA ASP A 86 2.84 3.71 20.58
C ASP A 86 2.55 5.22 20.45
N LEU A 87 1.71 5.63 19.48
CA LEU A 87 1.41 7.04 19.27
C LEU A 87 0.74 7.71 20.48
N ASP A 88 -0.17 7.02 21.15
CA ASP A 88 -0.88 7.59 22.30
C ASP A 88 0.07 8.03 23.45
N GLN A 89 1.16 7.29 23.63
CA GLN A 89 2.17 7.60 24.64
C GLN A 89 3.04 8.80 24.25
N ASN A 90 3.28 8.97 22.95
CA ASN A 90 4.18 9.99 22.39
C ASN A 90 3.44 11.22 21.85
N PHE A 91 2.11 11.22 21.87
CA PHE A 91 1.25 12.20 21.21
C PHE A 91 1.66 13.66 21.44
N TYR A 92 1.93 14.05 22.67
CA TYR A 92 2.29 15.42 23.03
C TYR A 92 3.75 15.78 22.76
N GLY A 93 4.56 14.83 22.30
CA GLY A 93 5.94 15.05 21.87
C GLY A 93 6.05 15.69 20.49
N TYR A 94 4.97 15.61 19.68
CA TYR A 94 4.98 16.10 18.31
C TYR A 94 4.44 17.52 18.17
N ASP A 95 5.02 18.26 17.22
CA ASP A 95 4.54 19.59 16.81
C ASP A 95 3.40 19.47 15.79
N LEU A 96 3.42 18.40 14.98
CA LEU A 96 2.37 18.07 14.02
C LEU A 96 2.12 16.55 14.02
N ILE A 97 0.86 16.15 14.03
CA ILE A 97 0.46 14.76 13.80
C ILE A 97 -0.48 14.72 12.60
N LEU A 98 -0.05 14.00 11.56
CA LEU A 98 -0.83 13.72 10.37
C LEU A 98 -1.35 12.28 10.45
N ARG A 99 -2.66 12.12 10.46
CA ARG A 99 -3.29 10.84 10.22
C ARG A 99 -3.61 10.73 8.74
N MET A 100 -3.14 9.67 8.11
CA MET A 100 -3.44 9.36 6.71
C MET A 100 -4.78 8.61 6.65
N LYS A 101 -5.85 9.34 7.00
CA LYS A 101 -7.21 8.81 7.01
C LYS A 101 -7.66 8.60 5.57
N GLU A 102 -8.02 7.35 5.25
CA GLU A 102 -8.37 6.97 3.88
C GLU A 102 -7.37 7.51 2.85
N ARG A 103 -6.10 7.48 3.24
CA ARG A 103 -4.98 7.88 2.41
C ARG A 103 -4.86 9.39 2.12
N LEU A 104 -5.76 10.17 2.70
CA LEU A 104 -5.70 11.64 2.69
C LEU A 104 -5.12 12.16 4.02
N PRO A 105 -4.24 13.17 4.01
CA PRO A 105 -3.69 13.72 5.24
C PRO A 105 -4.74 14.49 6.04
N MET A 106 -4.91 14.13 7.30
CA MET A 106 -5.76 14.79 8.27
C MET A 106 -4.94 15.25 9.46
N ILE A 107 -5.07 16.51 9.85
CA ILE A 107 -4.38 17.04 11.03
C ILE A 107 -5.08 16.50 12.28
N TRP A 108 -4.34 15.72 13.07
CA TRP A 108 -4.80 15.20 14.35
C TRP A 108 -4.36 16.10 15.51
N HIS A 109 -3.16 16.70 15.38
CA HIS A 109 -2.60 17.66 16.32
C HIS A 109 -1.71 18.66 15.58
N ALA A 110 -1.69 19.91 16.05
CA ALA A 110 -0.76 20.93 15.58
C ALA A 110 -0.45 21.96 16.70
N ASP A 111 0.82 22.15 16.99
CA ASP A 111 1.33 23.26 17.80
C ASP A 111 1.63 24.46 16.87
N TRP A 112 0.58 25.22 16.56
CA TRP A 112 0.64 26.29 15.59
C TRP A 112 1.70 27.35 15.91
N SER A 113 1.91 27.67 17.19
CA SER A 113 2.89 28.68 17.60
C SER A 113 4.31 28.23 17.31
N ARG A 114 4.61 26.99 17.64
CA ARG A 114 5.92 26.41 17.41
C ARG A 114 6.18 26.15 15.92
N LEU A 115 5.19 25.65 15.19
CA LEU A 115 5.27 25.48 13.73
C LEU A 115 5.54 26.84 13.05
N GLN A 116 4.85 27.91 13.46
CA GLN A 116 5.05 29.25 12.90
C GLN A 116 6.45 29.77 13.16
N ALA A 117 6.99 29.52 14.34
CA ALA A 117 8.33 29.97 14.71
C ALA A 117 9.46 29.24 13.99
N LEU A 118 9.29 27.91 13.75
CA LEU A 118 10.37 27.07 13.26
C LEU A 118 10.27 26.72 11.76
N ASN A 119 9.05 26.59 11.23
CA ASN A 119 8.84 26.22 9.83
C ASN A 119 7.52 26.78 9.26
N PRO A 120 7.50 28.04 8.81
CA PRO A 120 6.31 28.69 8.25
C PRO A 120 5.73 27.98 7.03
N LYS A 121 6.56 27.32 6.20
CA LYS A 121 6.08 26.52 5.05
C LYS A 121 5.18 25.37 5.51
N LEU A 122 5.53 24.73 6.62
CA LEU A 122 4.72 23.64 7.19
C LEU A 122 3.39 24.16 7.74
N VAL A 123 3.36 25.40 8.26
CA VAL A 123 2.09 26.03 8.66
C VAL A 123 1.18 26.26 7.47
N GLU A 124 1.73 26.73 6.34
CA GLU A 124 0.96 26.92 5.11
C GLU A 124 0.36 25.60 4.62
N LEU A 125 1.19 24.55 4.56
CA LEU A 125 0.75 23.20 4.18
C LEU A 125 -0.30 22.65 5.14
N ALA A 126 -0.09 22.75 6.44
CA ALA A 126 -1.03 22.25 7.44
C ALA A 126 -2.37 23.02 7.40
N ARG A 127 -2.36 24.33 7.19
CA ARG A 127 -3.59 25.11 6.97
C ARG A 127 -4.30 24.71 5.68
N HIS A 128 -3.55 24.42 4.63
CA HIS A 128 -4.12 23.89 3.40
C HIS A 128 -4.85 22.55 3.66
N TYR A 129 -4.23 21.60 4.37
CA TYR A 129 -4.89 20.33 4.72
C TYR A 129 -6.14 20.54 5.58
N GLN A 130 -6.09 21.45 6.53
CA GLN A 130 -7.25 21.79 7.37
C GLN A 130 -8.38 22.40 6.55
N SER A 131 -8.08 23.31 5.65
CA SER A 131 -9.06 23.92 4.75
C SER A 131 -9.64 22.91 3.78
N TYR A 132 -8.78 22.04 3.23
CA TYR A 132 -9.15 21.00 2.28
C TYR A 132 -10.07 19.97 2.94
N SER A 133 -9.72 19.44 4.11
CA SER A 133 -10.56 18.49 4.85
C SER A 133 -11.92 19.08 5.23
N LYS A 134 -11.96 20.39 5.58
CA LYS A 134 -13.23 21.10 5.86
C LYS A 134 -14.09 21.26 4.61
N ARG A 135 -13.49 21.65 3.48
CA ARG A 135 -14.20 21.84 2.20
C ARG A 135 -14.76 20.54 1.64
N PHE A 136 -14.02 19.44 1.82
CA PHE A 136 -14.38 18.12 1.33
C PHE A 136 -14.76 17.16 2.46
N SER A 137 -15.39 17.67 3.52
CA SER A 137 -15.71 16.91 4.74
C SER A 137 -16.49 15.63 4.44
N PHE A 138 -17.37 15.63 3.44
CA PHE A 138 -18.11 14.44 3.02
C PHE A 138 -17.16 13.26 2.73
N PHE A 139 -16.09 13.48 1.98
CA PHE A 139 -15.11 12.44 1.61
C PHE A 139 -14.23 11.99 2.77
N TYR A 140 -14.06 12.83 3.79
CA TYR A 140 -13.34 12.52 5.00
C TYR A 140 -14.22 11.85 6.06
N ASP A 141 -15.48 12.28 6.19
CA ASP A 141 -16.35 11.87 7.29
C ASP A 141 -17.04 10.53 7.02
N HIS A 142 -17.30 10.20 5.75
CA HIS A 142 -17.93 8.93 5.34
C HIS A 142 -16.94 7.78 5.15
N SER A 143 -15.68 8.07 5.00
CA SER A 143 -14.58 7.16 5.18
C SER A 143 -14.47 6.82 6.69
N PRO A 144 -14.24 5.65 7.18
CA PRO A 144 -13.76 4.40 6.57
C PRO A 144 -14.88 3.46 6.10
N ARG A 145 -16.09 3.89 6.00
CA ARG A 145 -17.21 3.01 5.62
C ARG A 145 -17.34 2.81 4.13
N VAL A 146 -16.83 3.77 3.36
CA VAL A 146 -16.78 3.70 1.89
C VAL A 146 -15.40 4.18 1.46
N ASP A 147 -14.46 3.27 1.37
CA ASP A 147 -13.03 3.55 1.11
C ASP A 147 -12.82 4.36 -0.19
N GLY A 148 -13.67 4.14 -1.18
CA GLY A 148 -13.50 4.71 -2.50
C GLY A 148 -13.83 6.19 -2.63
N PHE A 149 -14.46 6.84 -1.65
CA PHE A 149 -14.78 8.26 -1.80
C PHE A 149 -13.55 9.14 -1.90
N SER A 150 -12.52 8.86 -1.13
CA SER A 150 -11.28 9.61 -1.20
C SER A 150 -10.49 9.33 -2.47
N GLN A 151 -10.58 8.12 -3.01
CA GLN A 151 -10.01 7.75 -4.31
C GLN A 151 -10.74 8.47 -5.43
N PHE A 152 -12.07 8.48 -5.40
CA PHE A 152 -12.87 9.20 -6.37
C PHE A 152 -12.59 10.70 -6.37
N LEU A 153 -12.45 11.32 -5.19
CA LEU A 153 -12.04 12.72 -5.08
C LEU A 153 -10.67 12.96 -5.73
N ALA A 154 -9.69 12.08 -5.49
CA ALA A 154 -8.37 12.20 -6.08
C ALA A 154 -8.43 12.09 -7.62
N MET A 155 -9.22 11.16 -8.17
CA MET A 155 -9.39 11.00 -9.62
C MET A 155 -10.06 12.21 -10.29
N ILE A 156 -11.08 12.80 -9.66
CA ILE A 156 -11.69 14.06 -10.15
C ILE A 156 -10.63 15.16 -10.29
N GLN A 157 -9.58 15.09 -9.48
CA GLN A 157 -8.46 16.04 -9.47
C GLN A 157 -7.25 15.56 -10.27
N ASN A 158 -7.45 14.63 -11.20
CA ASN A 158 -6.39 14.00 -12.01
C ASN A 158 -5.32 13.28 -11.20
N GLY A 159 -5.67 12.83 -10.00
CA GLY A 159 -4.79 12.04 -9.14
C GLY A 159 -5.00 10.53 -9.31
N ASN A 160 -4.05 9.78 -8.81
CA ASN A 160 -4.08 8.32 -8.73
C ASN A 160 -3.66 7.86 -7.31
N ARG A 161 -3.50 6.56 -7.11
CA ARG A 161 -3.13 6.00 -5.81
C ARG A 161 -1.87 6.62 -5.20
N ILE A 162 -0.86 6.92 -6.02
CA ILE A 162 0.43 7.46 -5.56
C ILE A 162 0.32 8.94 -5.19
N THR A 163 -0.42 9.70 -5.98
CA THR A 163 -0.57 11.16 -5.79
C THR A 163 -1.66 11.52 -4.80
N GLN A 164 -2.56 10.60 -4.47
CA GLN A 164 -3.70 10.82 -3.58
C GLN A 164 -3.34 11.51 -2.24
N PRO A 165 -2.23 11.21 -1.55
CA PRO A 165 -1.88 11.90 -0.32
C PRO A 165 -1.45 13.36 -0.52
N ASP A 166 -1.09 13.76 -1.74
CA ASP A 166 -0.67 15.13 -2.06
C ASP A 166 -1.86 16.00 -2.46
N VAL A 167 -2.77 16.22 -1.53
CA VAL A 167 -3.97 17.00 -1.78
C VAL A 167 -3.64 18.42 -2.25
N GLY A 168 -4.20 18.78 -3.40
CA GLY A 168 -3.93 20.07 -4.05
C GLY A 168 -2.51 20.19 -4.64
N HIS A 169 -1.83 19.08 -4.86
CA HIS A 169 -0.51 18.98 -5.50
C HIS A 169 0.56 19.89 -4.86
N LYS A 170 0.53 20.02 -3.53
CA LYS A 170 1.41 20.93 -2.76
C LYS A 170 2.83 20.40 -2.63
N LEU A 171 3.01 19.09 -2.61
CA LEU A 171 4.33 18.46 -2.49
C LEU A 171 4.93 18.06 -3.86
N GLY A 172 4.15 18.20 -4.94
CA GLY A 172 4.59 17.86 -6.30
C GLY A 172 4.83 16.36 -6.49
N ILE A 173 4.05 15.50 -5.84
CA ILE A 173 4.14 14.05 -6.04
C ILE A 173 3.57 13.70 -7.41
N THR A 174 4.41 13.17 -8.29
CA THR A 174 4.03 12.72 -9.63
C THR A 174 4.15 11.20 -9.82
N GLY A 175 4.88 10.53 -8.92
CA GLY A 175 5.14 9.10 -8.98
C GLY A 175 5.68 8.55 -7.68
N LEU A 176 5.98 7.25 -7.67
CA LEU A 176 6.58 6.56 -6.54
C LEU A 176 8.11 6.66 -6.65
N ASP A 177 8.70 7.62 -5.92
CA ASP A 177 10.15 7.87 -5.91
C ASP A 177 10.92 7.00 -4.91
N LEU A 178 10.24 6.07 -4.26
CA LEU A 178 10.86 5.11 -3.36
C LEU A 178 11.50 3.97 -4.14
N LYS A 179 12.70 3.58 -3.70
CA LYS A 179 13.39 2.38 -4.18
C LYS A 179 13.62 1.44 -2.99
N ILE A 180 12.91 0.32 -3.00
CA ILE A 180 13.14 -0.74 -2.03
C ILE A 180 14.47 -1.42 -2.37
N ARG A 181 15.32 -1.62 -1.36
CA ARG A 181 16.60 -2.33 -1.51
C ARG A 181 16.48 -3.69 -0.84
N THR A 182 16.96 -4.72 -1.51
CA THR A 182 17.05 -6.08 -0.99
C THR A 182 18.50 -6.43 -0.67
N GLN A 183 18.69 -7.39 0.22
CA GLN A 183 20.01 -7.89 0.61
C GLN A 183 20.05 -9.40 0.46
N ASN A 184 21.27 -9.94 0.24
CA ASN A 184 21.46 -11.39 0.12
C ASN A 184 20.67 -12.07 -1.01
N ASP A 185 20.36 -11.35 -2.08
CA ASP A 185 19.51 -11.82 -3.17
C ASP A 185 19.94 -13.18 -3.72
N GLU A 186 21.23 -13.33 -4.07
CA GLU A 186 21.78 -14.60 -4.60
C GLU A 186 21.64 -15.77 -3.61
N LYS A 187 21.90 -15.52 -2.33
CA LYS A 187 21.77 -16.53 -1.28
C LYS A 187 20.31 -16.98 -1.13
N ILE A 188 19.36 -16.02 -1.16
CA ILE A 188 17.93 -16.29 -1.05
C ILE A 188 17.45 -17.07 -2.28
N LEU A 189 17.77 -16.64 -3.48
CA LEU A 189 17.39 -17.36 -4.71
C LEU A 189 17.94 -18.78 -4.71
N LYS A 190 19.20 -18.95 -4.33
CA LYS A 190 19.85 -20.28 -4.24
C LYS A 190 19.16 -21.19 -3.22
N SER A 191 18.68 -20.67 -2.09
CA SER A 191 17.97 -21.48 -1.07
C SER A 191 16.67 -22.07 -1.58
N PHE A 192 16.06 -21.42 -2.58
CA PHE A 192 14.84 -21.91 -3.26
C PHE A 192 15.13 -22.60 -4.60
N ASN A 193 16.42 -22.81 -4.95
CA ASN A 193 16.83 -23.35 -6.25
C ASN A 193 16.26 -22.54 -7.43
N LEU A 194 16.30 -21.21 -7.34
CA LEU A 194 15.83 -20.26 -8.33
C LEU A 194 16.99 -19.44 -8.90
N GLU A 195 16.82 -18.98 -10.15
CA GLU A 195 17.72 -18.08 -10.84
C GLU A 195 16.98 -16.81 -11.27
N SER A 196 17.67 -15.66 -11.18
CA SER A 196 17.10 -14.37 -11.57
C SER A 196 16.59 -14.37 -13.01
N GLY A 197 15.37 -13.91 -13.22
CA GLY A 197 14.73 -13.83 -14.54
C GLY A 197 14.31 -15.17 -15.15
N ARG A 198 14.40 -16.28 -14.39
CA ARG A 198 14.08 -17.64 -14.88
C ARG A 198 12.84 -18.24 -14.23
N PHE A 199 12.07 -17.46 -13.50
CA PHE A 199 10.84 -17.92 -12.87
C PHE A 199 9.77 -16.83 -12.91
N ILE A 200 8.54 -17.22 -12.74
CA ILE A 200 7.37 -16.37 -12.62
C ILE A 200 6.77 -16.56 -11.25
N THR A 201 6.43 -15.45 -10.60
CA THR A 201 5.70 -15.48 -9.34
C THR A 201 4.21 -15.19 -9.56
N PHE A 202 3.39 -15.82 -8.78
CA PHE A 202 1.96 -15.50 -8.74
C PHE A 202 1.41 -15.61 -7.31
N ASN A 203 0.33 -14.86 -7.07
CA ASN A 203 -0.38 -14.93 -5.80
C ASN A 203 -1.89 -14.85 -6.01
N ARG A 204 -2.64 -15.45 -5.08
CA ARG A 204 -4.08 -15.33 -4.93
C ARG A 204 -4.40 -14.86 -3.51
N SER A 205 -3.78 -13.77 -3.08
CA SER A 205 -4.00 -13.23 -1.74
C SER A 205 -4.09 -11.71 -1.77
N VAL A 206 -4.97 -11.19 -0.95
CA VAL A 206 -5.13 -9.76 -0.67
C VAL A 206 -5.22 -9.59 0.84
N ASP A 207 -4.90 -8.40 1.35
CA ASP A 207 -5.21 -8.06 2.74
C ASP A 207 -6.73 -8.17 2.92
N ASN A 208 -7.19 -9.27 3.53
CA ASN A 208 -8.61 -9.51 3.72
C ASN A 208 -9.09 -8.77 4.95
N THR A 209 -9.82 -7.67 4.73
CA THR A 209 -10.51 -6.92 5.79
C THR A 209 -11.97 -7.36 5.92
N SER A 210 -12.42 -8.30 5.07
CA SER A 210 -13.79 -8.82 5.09
C SER A 210 -13.94 -9.94 6.11
N GLU A 211 -15.15 -10.12 6.62
CA GLU A 211 -15.54 -11.25 7.46
C GLU A 211 -15.71 -12.55 6.63
N TYR A 212 -15.58 -12.47 5.31
CA TYR A 212 -15.78 -13.55 4.37
C TYR A 212 -14.45 -14.24 4.03
N LYS A 213 -14.53 -15.52 3.68
CA LYS A 213 -13.37 -16.36 3.37
C LYS A 213 -12.67 -15.95 2.07
N ASP A 214 -13.44 -15.51 1.07
CA ASP A 214 -12.95 -15.02 -0.21
C ASP A 214 -13.18 -13.51 -0.33
N SER A 215 -12.52 -12.89 -1.30
CA SER A 215 -12.65 -11.47 -1.61
C SER A 215 -12.98 -11.29 -3.09
N THR A 216 -13.83 -10.31 -3.38
CA THR A 216 -14.14 -9.90 -4.76
C THR A 216 -12.91 -9.48 -5.57
N LYS A 217 -11.78 -9.22 -4.93
CA LYS A 217 -10.49 -8.96 -5.60
C LYS A 217 -9.80 -10.22 -6.11
N LEU A 218 -10.26 -11.41 -5.71
CA LEU A 218 -9.60 -12.66 -6.05
C LEU A 218 -10.15 -13.25 -7.33
N TRP A 219 -9.26 -13.54 -8.26
CA TRP A 219 -9.58 -14.33 -9.45
C TRP A 219 -10.00 -15.74 -9.03
N PRO A 220 -11.01 -16.38 -9.67
CA PRO A 220 -11.46 -17.72 -9.31
C PRO A 220 -10.31 -18.72 -9.24
N LYS A 221 -10.27 -19.54 -8.18
CA LYS A 221 -9.20 -20.55 -8.00
C LYS A 221 -9.07 -21.47 -9.19
N ARG A 222 -10.20 -21.93 -9.78
CA ARG A 222 -10.23 -22.77 -10.99
C ARG A 222 -9.47 -22.13 -12.17
N HIS A 223 -9.59 -20.80 -12.35
CA HIS A 223 -8.92 -20.10 -13.44
C HIS A 223 -7.39 -20.07 -13.26
N TYR A 224 -6.89 -19.99 -12.02
CA TYR A 224 -5.45 -20.15 -11.76
C TYR A 224 -5.00 -21.56 -12.11
N LEU A 225 -5.77 -22.61 -11.75
CA LEU A 225 -5.44 -23.99 -12.05
C LEU A 225 -5.36 -24.21 -13.57
N GLU A 226 -6.39 -23.80 -14.31
CA GLU A 226 -6.45 -23.88 -15.77
C GLU A 226 -5.28 -23.10 -16.44
N LEU A 227 -4.94 -21.91 -15.92
CA LEU A 227 -3.81 -21.14 -16.42
C LEU A 227 -2.49 -21.89 -16.19
N TRP A 228 -2.29 -22.52 -15.04
CA TRP A 228 -1.06 -23.24 -14.73
C TRP A 228 -0.89 -24.48 -15.56
N GLU A 229 -1.94 -25.26 -15.75
CA GLU A 229 -1.95 -26.41 -16.65
C GLU A 229 -1.54 -25.95 -18.05
N LYS A 230 -2.14 -24.88 -18.57
CA LYS A 230 -1.82 -24.34 -19.89
C LYS A 230 -0.35 -23.86 -19.99
N VAL A 231 0.15 -23.16 -18.98
CA VAL A 231 1.57 -22.75 -18.95
C VAL A 231 2.49 -23.96 -18.93
N HIS A 232 2.16 -24.99 -18.13
CA HIS A 232 2.97 -26.21 -18.05
C HIS A 232 3.01 -26.98 -19.36
N ASP A 233 1.87 -27.09 -20.06
CA ASP A 233 1.76 -27.82 -21.32
C ASP A 233 2.56 -27.14 -22.45
N VAL A 234 2.51 -25.79 -22.53
CA VAL A 234 3.16 -25.05 -23.61
C VAL A 234 4.62 -24.71 -23.27
N HIS A 235 4.92 -24.43 -21.99
CA HIS A 235 6.23 -23.98 -21.50
C HIS A 235 6.72 -24.83 -20.29
N PRO A 236 6.97 -26.13 -20.45
CA PRO A 236 7.25 -27.06 -19.33
C PRO A 236 8.54 -26.73 -18.55
N ASN A 237 9.42 -25.90 -19.12
CA ASN A 237 10.68 -25.48 -18.47
C ASN A 237 10.50 -24.19 -17.64
N THR A 238 9.35 -23.53 -17.69
CA THR A 238 9.11 -22.30 -16.92
C THR A 238 8.85 -22.66 -15.46
N LYS A 239 9.69 -22.16 -14.55
CA LYS A 239 9.47 -22.33 -13.12
C LYS A 239 8.37 -21.40 -12.63
N LEU A 240 7.28 -21.99 -12.12
CA LEU A 240 6.19 -21.27 -11.48
C LEU A 240 6.34 -21.30 -9.96
N VAL A 241 6.22 -20.14 -9.32
CA VAL A 241 6.41 -19.98 -7.87
C VAL A 241 5.18 -19.32 -7.27
N TYR A 242 4.46 -20.04 -6.42
CA TYR A 242 3.32 -19.51 -5.69
C TYR A 242 3.79 -18.82 -4.40
N ILE A 243 3.43 -17.56 -4.21
CA ILE A 243 3.78 -16.75 -3.04
C ILE A 243 2.53 -16.19 -2.37
N GLY A 244 2.61 -15.94 -1.08
CA GLY A 244 1.50 -15.35 -0.32
C GLY A 244 1.80 -15.33 1.18
N PRO A 245 1.05 -14.53 1.98
CA PRO A 245 1.27 -14.43 3.42
C PRO A 245 0.79 -15.66 4.19
N GLU A 246 -0.20 -16.37 3.65
CA GLU A 246 -0.81 -17.56 4.27
C GLU A 246 -0.55 -18.80 3.43
N ALA A 247 -0.45 -19.94 4.08
CA ALA A 247 -0.26 -21.21 3.40
C ALA A 247 -1.51 -21.57 2.57
N GLU A 248 -1.30 -21.91 1.31
CA GLU A 248 -2.33 -22.48 0.45
C GLU A 248 -2.21 -24.01 0.48
N ASP A 249 -3.29 -24.68 0.85
CA ASP A 249 -3.31 -26.14 1.05
C ASP A 249 -3.16 -26.92 -0.25
N TYR A 250 -3.65 -26.39 -1.36
CA TYR A 250 -3.59 -27.03 -2.65
C TYR A 250 -2.97 -26.13 -3.70
N VAL A 251 -1.81 -26.56 -4.17
CA VAL A 251 -1.11 -26.01 -5.33
C VAL A 251 -0.74 -27.22 -6.21
N PRO A 252 -0.99 -27.19 -7.53
CA PRO A 252 -0.68 -28.29 -8.42
C PRO A 252 0.78 -28.74 -8.40
N ASP A 253 1.01 -30.01 -8.72
CA ASP A 253 2.35 -30.56 -8.88
C ASP A 253 3.14 -29.77 -9.94
N GLY A 254 4.44 -29.62 -9.74
CA GLY A 254 5.32 -28.86 -10.62
C GLY A 254 5.42 -27.38 -10.28
N ILE A 255 4.59 -26.86 -9.37
CA ILE A 255 4.64 -25.47 -8.88
C ILE A 255 5.35 -25.42 -7.53
N LEU A 256 6.35 -24.56 -7.42
CA LEU A 256 7.02 -24.31 -6.15
C LEU A 256 6.11 -23.49 -5.23
N ASN A 257 5.50 -24.14 -4.24
CA ASN A 257 4.64 -23.48 -3.26
C ASN A 257 5.46 -22.90 -2.12
N LEU A 258 5.58 -21.57 -2.08
CA LEU A 258 6.23 -20.79 -1.02
C LEU A 258 5.25 -19.94 -0.19
N SER A 259 3.94 -20.11 -0.38
CA SER A 259 2.92 -19.38 0.39
C SER A 259 3.00 -19.71 1.88
N GLY A 260 2.98 -18.69 2.74
CA GLY A 260 3.15 -18.84 4.19
C GLY A 260 4.55 -19.33 4.64
N ARG A 261 5.50 -19.48 3.72
CA ARG A 261 6.83 -20.06 3.98
C ARG A 261 7.99 -19.11 3.75
N THR A 262 7.70 -17.87 3.36
CA THR A 262 8.73 -16.85 3.12
C THR A 262 8.68 -15.77 4.20
N SER A 263 9.84 -15.31 4.62
CA SER A 263 9.97 -14.04 5.32
C SER A 263 9.63 -12.87 4.37
N PHE A 264 9.37 -11.69 4.93
CA PHE A 264 9.09 -10.51 4.12
C PHE A 264 10.27 -10.12 3.21
N GLU A 265 11.53 -10.34 3.65
CA GLU A 265 12.72 -10.11 2.83
C GLU A 265 12.83 -11.08 1.65
N GLU A 266 12.60 -12.36 1.90
CA GLU A 266 12.56 -13.37 0.83
C GLU A 266 11.45 -13.07 -0.19
N LEU A 267 10.27 -12.64 0.27
CA LEU A 267 9.19 -12.19 -0.60
C LEU A 267 9.63 -11.04 -1.51
N LEU A 268 10.32 -10.02 -0.96
CA LEU A 268 10.83 -8.89 -1.76
C LEU A 268 11.85 -9.35 -2.80
N VAL A 269 12.75 -10.27 -2.46
CA VAL A 269 13.73 -10.83 -3.41
C VAL A 269 13.03 -11.62 -4.52
N LEU A 270 12.05 -12.46 -4.18
CA LEU A 270 11.28 -13.20 -5.19
C LEU A 270 10.54 -12.26 -6.14
N LEU A 271 9.87 -11.23 -5.63
CA LEU A 271 9.19 -10.23 -6.45
C LEU A 271 10.16 -9.46 -7.36
N LYS A 272 11.34 -9.11 -6.86
CA LYS A 272 12.36 -8.37 -7.60
C LYS A 272 12.93 -9.17 -8.77
N HIS A 273 13.21 -10.44 -8.56
CA HIS A 273 13.94 -11.29 -9.50
C HIS A 273 13.05 -12.15 -10.40
N ALA A 274 11.75 -12.20 -10.16
CA ALA A 274 10.82 -12.85 -11.06
C ALA A 274 10.80 -12.17 -12.43
N LYS A 275 10.75 -12.94 -13.51
CA LYS A 275 10.56 -12.43 -14.88
C LYS A 275 9.24 -11.66 -15.00
N LEU A 276 8.18 -12.23 -14.44
CA LEU A 276 6.84 -11.66 -14.35
C LEU A 276 6.21 -11.99 -13.01
N HIS A 277 5.33 -11.13 -12.52
CA HIS A 277 4.44 -11.41 -11.39
C HIS A 277 2.99 -11.37 -11.85
N ILE A 278 2.18 -12.34 -11.44
CA ILE A 278 0.76 -12.43 -11.77
C ILE A 278 -0.05 -12.39 -10.48
N GLY A 279 -1.01 -11.49 -10.37
CA GLY A 279 -1.83 -11.43 -9.17
C GLY A 279 -2.90 -10.34 -9.19
N PRO A 280 -3.71 -10.28 -8.14
CA PRO A 280 -4.69 -9.21 -7.97
C PRO A 280 -4.00 -7.87 -7.69
N GLU A 281 -4.69 -6.78 -8.00
CA GLU A 281 -4.27 -5.45 -7.56
C GLU A 281 -4.09 -5.44 -6.04
N GLY A 282 -2.95 -4.92 -5.53
CA GLY A 282 -2.64 -4.91 -4.11
C GLY A 282 -1.18 -4.60 -3.78
N GLY A 283 -0.81 -4.84 -2.51
CA GLY A 283 0.50 -4.48 -1.97
C GLY A 283 1.70 -5.07 -2.71
N MET A 284 1.59 -6.28 -3.26
CA MET A 284 2.69 -6.92 -4.00
C MET A 284 3.01 -6.18 -5.30
N ILE A 285 1.99 -5.65 -5.98
CA ILE A 285 2.17 -4.86 -7.20
C ILE A 285 2.91 -3.56 -6.88
N HIS A 286 2.51 -2.85 -5.82
CA HIS A 286 3.20 -1.63 -5.38
C HIS A 286 4.65 -1.90 -4.96
N MET A 287 4.90 -3.01 -4.23
CA MET A 287 6.25 -3.41 -3.85
C MET A 287 7.11 -3.73 -5.07
N ARG A 288 6.59 -4.48 -6.05
CA ARG A 288 7.33 -4.82 -7.25
C ARG A 288 7.68 -3.59 -8.08
N HIS A 289 6.75 -2.64 -8.23
CA HIS A 289 7.03 -1.36 -8.87
C HIS A 289 8.20 -0.63 -8.17
N ALA A 290 8.19 -0.56 -6.84
CA ALA A 290 9.25 0.11 -6.06
C ALA A 290 10.60 -0.66 -6.06
N LEU A 291 10.58 -1.99 -6.24
CA LEU A 291 11.78 -2.83 -6.25
C LEU A 291 12.55 -2.73 -7.57
N CYS A 292 11.87 -2.85 -8.68
CA CYS A 292 12.53 -3.04 -9.98
C CYS A 292 11.85 -2.34 -11.16
N GLY A 293 10.59 -1.91 -11.03
CA GLY A 293 9.81 -1.36 -12.15
C GLY A 293 9.56 -2.34 -13.30
N LEU A 294 9.75 -3.66 -13.04
CA LEU A 294 9.45 -4.70 -14.02
C LEU A 294 7.95 -4.97 -14.06
N PRO A 295 7.39 -5.36 -15.23
CA PRO A 295 5.97 -5.52 -15.40
C PRO A 295 5.39 -6.64 -14.51
N SER A 296 4.11 -6.45 -14.15
CA SER A 296 3.25 -7.47 -13.58
C SER A 296 2.03 -7.66 -14.48
N CYS A 297 1.45 -8.85 -14.49
CA CYS A 297 0.11 -9.08 -15.01
C CYS A 297 -0.88 -8.91 -13.85
N VAL A 298 -1.64 -7.82 -13.86
CA VAL A 298 -2.49 -7.40 -12.76
C VAL A 298 -3.96 -7.63 -13.10
N LEU A 299 -4.64 -8.43 -12.28
CA LEU A 299 -6.02 -8.82 -12.49
C LEU A 299 -6.94 -7.88 -11.70
N PHE A 300 -7.68 -7.02 -12.42
CA PHE A 300 -8.57 -6.03 -11.85
C PHE A 300 -10.02 -6.53 -11.80
N GLY A 301 -10.63 -6.37 -10.65
CA GLY A 301 -12.04 -6.69 -10.41
C GLY A 301 -12.84 -5.45 -9.98
N PRO A 302 -13.07 -5.27 -8.68
CA PRO A 302 -13.88 -4.16 -8.15
C PRO A 302 -13.13 -2.82 -8.07
N THR A 303 -11.82 -2.82 -8.28
CA THR A 303 -10.93 -1.63 -8.22
C THR A 303 -10.68 -1.05 -9.61
N SER A 304 -10.29 0.22 -9.68
CA SER A 304 -10.11 0.95 -10.94
C SER A 304 -8.66 0.86 -11.46
N ILE A 305 -8.48 0.45 -12.71
CA ILE A 305 -7.17 0.51 -13.40
C ILE A 305 -6.66 1.96 -13.45
N ALA A 306 -7.54 2.91 -13.78
CA ALA A 306 -7.15 4.32 -13.87
C ALA A 306 -6.59 4.89 -12.56
N PHE A 307 -6.97 4.31 -11.41
CA PHE A 307 -6.51 4.76 -10.12
C PHE A 307 -5.30 3.96 -9.59
N TYR A 308 -5.25 2.64 -9.78
CA TYR A 308 -4.23 1.75 -9.21
C TYR A 308 -3.23 1.21 -10.22
N GLY A 309 -3.55 1.27 -11.51
CA GLY A 309 -2.70 0.69 -12.55
C GLY A 309 -1.39 1.45 -12.72
N TYR A 310 -0.31 0.70 -12.93
CA TYR A 310 0.96 1.24 -13.38
C TYR A 310 1.10 1.04 -14.89
N SER A 311 1.70 1.99 -15.58
CA SER A 311 1.80 1.99 -17.06
C SER A 311 2.68 0.87 -17.62
N GLU A 312 3.63 0.37 -16.81
CA GLU A 312 4.49 -0.76 -17.19
C GLU A 312 3.82 -2.11 -17.05
N ASN A 313 2.66 -2.19 -16.36
CA ASN A 313 1.96 -3.44 -16.09
C ASN A 313 0.97 -3.80 -17.19
N TYR A 314 0.73 -5.10 -17.35
CA TYR A 314 -0.40 -5.66 -18.09
C TYR A 314 -1.63 -5.65 -17.19
N ASN A 315 -2.37 -4.55 -17.22
CA ASN A 315 -3.55 -4.37 -16.39
C ASN A 315 -4.77 -4.97 -17.09
N LEU A 316 -5.31 -6.06 -16.56
CA LEU A 316 -6.40 -6.82 -17.17
C LEU A 316 -7.71 -6.65 -16.41
N GLU A 317 -8.77 -6.29 -17.12
CA GLU A 317 -10.16 -6.32 -16.65
C GLU A 317 -11.11 -6.69 -17.79
N THR A 318 -12.32 -7.09 -17.45
CA THR A 318 -13.39 -7.38 -18.41
C THR A 318 -14.46 -6.30 -18.32
N GLU A 319 -14.47 -5.36 -19.27
CA GLU A 319 -15.39 -4.22 -19.27
C GLU A 319 -16.81 -4.58 -19.71
N ASP A 320 -16.97 -5.54 -20.64
CA ASP A 320 -18.26 -5.90 -21.26
C ASP A 320 -19.32 -6.37 -20.26
N VAL A 321 -18.89 -6.87 -19.10
CA VAL A 321 -19.80 -7.43 -18.11
C VAL A 321 -20.14 -6.49 -16.98
N CYS A 322 -19.28 -5.51 -16.69
CA CYS A 322 -19.46 -4.55 -15.61
C CYS A 322 -18.48 -3.38 -15.73
N ILE A 323 -18.99 -2.15 -15.74
CA ILE A 323 -18.17 -0.92 -15.83
C ILE A 323 -17.88 -0.29 -14.47
N SER A 324 -18.41 -0.85 -13.37
CA SER A 324 -18.32 -0.21 -12.05
C SER A 324 -16.97 -0.46 -11.37
N SER A 325 -16.53 0.53 -10.60
CA SER A 325 -15.53 0.41 -9.55
C SER A 325 -16.25 0.41 -8.22
N CYS A 326 -16.64 -0.78 -7.73
CA CYS A 326 -17.50 -0.94 -6.56
C CYS A 326 -16.91 -0.34 -5.28
N GLU A 327 -15.57 -0.27 -5.18
CA GLU A 327 -14.88 0.36 -4.05
C GLU A 327 -15.28 1.82 -3.82
N TRP A 328 -15.79 2.51 -4.83
CA TRP A 328 -16.22 3.91 -4.72
C TRP A 328 -17.61 4.09 -4.18
N LEU A 329 -18.39 3.02 -4.14
CA LEU A 329 -19.83 3.12 -3.94
C LEU A 329 -20.31 2.44 -2.66
N VAL A 330 -19.64 1.35 -2.20
CA VAL A 330 -20.18 0.51 -1.12
C VAL A 330 -19.14 0.07 -0.10
N GLN A 331 -19.62 -0.10 1.13
CA GLN A 331 -18.81 -0.48 2.27
C GLN A 331 -18.25 -1.93 2.18
N HIS A 332 -19.02 -2.85 1.61
CA HIS A 332 -18.69 -4.28 1.56
C HIS A 332 -18.19 -4.74 0.20
N TRP A 333 -17.61 -3.82 -0.57
CA TRP A 333 -17.15 -4.08 -1.92
C TRP A 333 -16.11 -5.21 -2.04
N GLN A 334 -15.37 -5.48 -0.96
CA GLN A 334 -14.40 -6.60 -0.92
C GLN A 334 -15.06 -7.95 -0.64
N SER A 335 -16.31 -7.96 -0.24
CA SER A 335 -17.01 -9.16 0.21
C SER A 335 -18.03 -9.66 -0.80
N ILE A 336 -18.76 -8.75 -1.44
CA ILE A 336 -19.91 -9.08 -2.29
C ILE A 336 -19.87 -8.25 -3.58
N CYS A 337 -20.04 -8.92 -4.70
CA CYS A 337 -20.22 -8.28 -6.00
C CYS A 337 -21.62 -7.66 -6.10
N LEU A 338 -21.69 -6.35 -6.32
CA LEU A 338 -22.97 -5.63 -6.43
C LEU A 338 -23.86 -6.06 -7.58
N LYS A 339 -23.31 -6.74 -8.58
CA LYS A 339 -24.07 -7.18 -9.75
C LYS A 339 -24.74 -8.54 -9.58
N THR A 340 -24.15 -9.41 -8.74
CA THR A 340 -24.57 -10.83 -8.63
C THR A 340 -24.92 -11.25 -7.23
N ASP A 341 -24.60 -10.41 -6.21
CA ASP A 341 -24.71 -10.75 -4.79
C ASP A 341 -23.83 -11.96 -4.38
N GLU A 342 -22.80 -12.29 -5.19
CA GLU A 342 -21.84 -13.36 -4.94
C GLU A 342 -20.53 -12.81 -4.35
N GLU A 343 -19.76 -13.68 -3.71
CA GLU A 343 -18.44 -13.32 -3.14
C GLU A 343 -17.36 -13.08 -4.21
N VAL A 344 -17.59 -13.48 -5.46
CA VAL A 344 -16.66 -13.32 -6.57
C VAL A 344 -17.09 -12.20 -7.51
N CYS A 345 -16.16 -11.31 -7.85
CA CYS A 345 -16.42 -10.24 -8.80
C CYS A 345 -16.76 -10.76 -10.20
N LYS A 346 -17.86 -10.28 -10.78
CA LYS A 346 -18.29 -10.67 -12.13
C LYS A 346 -17.26 -10.41 -13.22
N LYS A 347 -16.48 -9.31 -13.11
CA LYS A 347 -15.36 -9.03 -14.02
C LYS A 347 -14.33 -10.15 -13.97
N LEU A 348 -13.91 -10.55 -12.76
CA LEU A 348 -12.90 -11.60 -12.58
C LEU A 348 -13.43 -13.00 -12.93
N GLN A 349 -14.73 -13.25 -12.78
CA GLN A 349 -15.33 -14.50 -13.27
C GLN A 349 -15.28 -14.61 -14.80
N ALA A 350 -15.47 -13.48 -15.49
CA ALA A 350 -15.49 -13.42 -16.95
C ALA A 350 -14.10 -13.31 -17.58
N LEU A 351 -13.08 -12.91 -16.81
CA LEU A 351 -11.69 -12.89 -17.27
C LEU A 351 -11.18 -14.34 -17.42
N SER A 352 -11.09 -14.82 -18.64
CA SER A 352 -10.72 -16.21 -18.91
C SER A 352 -9.22 -16.48 -18.71
N PRO A 353 -8.84 -17.74 -18.38
CA PRO A 353 -7.43 -18.16 -18.36
C PRO A 353 -6.74 -17.97 -19.72
N ASP A 354 -7.45 -18.15 -20.83
CA ASP A 354 -6.91 -17.93 -22.17
C ASP A 354 -6.51 -16.48 -22.40
N THR A 355 -7.38 -15.53 -22.02
CA THR A 355 -7.06 -14.10 -22.10
C THR A 355 -5.81 -13.73 -21.31
N VAL A 356 -5.67 -14.29 -20.11
CA VAL A 356 -4.49 -14.04 -19.27
C VAL A 356 -3.26 -14.72 -19.89
N PHE A 357 -3.39 -15.94 -20.39
CA PHE A 357 -2.32 -16.69 -21.03
C PHE A 357 -1.76 -15.96 -22.25
N ASP A 358 -2.62 -15.48 -23.15
CA ASP A 358 -2.22 -14.75 -24.38
C ASP A 358 -1.38 -13.50 -24.06
N VAL A 359 -1.66 -12.84 -22.93
CA VAL A 359 -0.88 -11.69 -22.47
C VAL A 359 0.45 -12.08 -21.86
N ILE A 360 0.52 -13.18 -21.11
CA ILE A 360 1.75 -13.57 -20.41
C ILE A 360 2.67 -14.43 -21.26
N GLU A 361 2.15 -15.18 -22.26
CA GLU A 361 2.91 -16.12 -23.08
C GLU A 361 4.21 -15.52 -23.67
N PRO A 362 4.23 -14.30 -24.22
CA PRO A 362 5.48 -13.69 -24.72
C PRO A 362 6.56 -13.50 -23.65
N HIS A 363 6.21 -13.69 -22.40
CA HIS A 363 7.08 -13.49 -21.23
C HIS A 363 7.41 -14.81 -20.49
N LEU A 364 6.92 -15.96 -20.97
CA LEU A 364 7.19 -17.29 -20.41
C LEU A 364 8.56 -17.87 -20.79
#